data_849d4b5491666920fbab7384bf45c04c
#
_entry.id   849d4b5491666920fbab7384bf45c04c
#
_cell.length_a   1.000
_cell.length_b   1.000
_cell.length_c   1.000
_cell.angle_alpha   90.00
_cell.angle_beta   90.00
_cell.angle_gamma   90.00
#
_symmetry.space_group_name_H-M   'P 1'
#
loop_
_entity.id
_entity.type
_entity.pdbx_description
1 polymer ?
#
loop_
_entity_poly.entity_id
_entity_poly.type
_entity_poly.pdbx_seq_one_letter_code
_entity_poly.pdbx_strand_id
1 'polypeptide(L)'
;VISLQLNPSGMEAEFLKCLNLCFGDWGNRQTYHWYFQRKTAYPDADLMVLRKNDELAAGSAITYRKISLPNEAVVTVGIMTGSWTLPKFRGQGFFARIIEESIRLTAEKKGALVLGFGRTENSSFRQFAKAGAALFPTTYLFSTPETKPQAVASKLKREEKSEPVIKKLFERLSTSGVGFLRFAYSSAQEFSAQFIHRPGETEILSDSYGNLGIVEKKAGTNLLQLFLPSADDESGITSALAAFLNHSLENGRKLFLYSTRADVAQVGKNLGLGVKAGFLPALIADESSLRKGLGIDEPLTTKDSSLLALPATPWHLNPWNVHSGDRA
;
A
#
# COMPACT_ATOMS: atom_id res chain seq x y z
N VAL A 1 9.26 18.99 27.42
CA VAL A 1 7.93 19.21 26.77
C VAL A 1 7.94 18.55 25.42
N ILE A 2 6.82 17.88 25.04
CA ILE A 2 6.62 17.34 23.69
C ILE A 2 5.64 18.26 22.97
N SER A 3 6.03 18.77 21.81
CA SER A 3 5.19 19.57 20.93
C SER A 3 4.92 18.85 19.60
N LEU A 4 3.72 19.10 19.05
CA LEU A 4 3.32 18.64 17.71
C LEU A 4 3.18 19.86 16.81
N GLN A 5 3.72 19.77 15.60
CA GLN A 5 3.56 20.76 14.53
C GLN A 5 2.91 20.07 13.34
N LEU A 6 1.86 20.69 12.81
CA LEU A 6 1.17 20.24 11.60
C LEU A 6 1.59 21.11 10.42
N ASN A 7 1.90 20.48 9.31
CA ASN A 7 2.26 21.15 8.05
C ASN A 7 3.30 22.27 8.23
N PRO A 8 4.38 22.05 9.00
CA PRO A 8 5.38 23.09 9.24
C PRO A 8 6.06 23.49 7.92
N SER A 9 6.12 24.78 7.66
CA SER A 9 6.79 25.32 6.47
C SER A 9 8.31 25.06 6.52
N GLY A 10 8.92 24.86 5.36
CA GLY A 10 10.38 24.72 5.24
C GLY A 10 10.97 23.40 5.74
N MET A 11 10.15 22.44 6.15
CA MET A 11 10.62 21.16 6.74
C MET A 11 11.03 20.09 5.73
N GLU A 12 10.84 20.32 4.43
CA GLU A 12 11.08 19.30 3.39
C GLU A 12 12.45 18.61 3.51
N ALA A 13 13.53 19.42 3.54
CA ALA A 13 14.89 18.89 3.59
C ALA A 13 15.17 18.11 4.88
N GLU A 14 14.70 18.63 6.02
CA GLU A 14 14.90 17.99 7.33
C GLU A 14 14.06 16.71 7.45
N PHE A 15 12.81 16.72 7.00
CA PHE A 15 11.93 15.57 6.99
C PHE A 15 12.51 14.45 6.10
N LEU A 16 12.95 14.79 4.88
CA LEU A 16 13.61 13.84 3.96
C LEU A 16 14.89 13.25 4.56
N LYS A 17 15.70 14.08 5.24
CA LYS A 17 16.89 13.60 5.96
C LYS A 17 16.52 12.57 7.03
N CYS A 18 15.46 12.81 7.80
CA CYS A 18 14.97 11.88 8.82
C CYS A 18 14.45 10.57 8.23
N LEU A 19 13.72 10.63 7.11
CA LEU A 19 13.28 9.44 6.37
C LEU A 19 14.48 8.60 5.92
N ASN A 20 15.48 9.22 5.30
CA ASN A 20 16.69 8.51 4.85
C ASN A 20 17.50 7.95 6.03
N LEU A 21 17.59 8.66 7.15
CA LEU A 21 18.26 8.17 8.36
C LEU A 21 17.55 6.95 8.96
N CYS A 22 16.21 6.94 8.95
CA CYS A 22 15.43 5.87 9.59
C CYS A 22 15.21 4.65 8.71
N PHE A 23 15.17 4.82 7.39
CA PHE A 23 14.83 3.76 6.42
C PHE A 23 15.97 3.41 5.46
N GLY A 24 17.14 4.04 5.60
CA GLY A 24 18.22 3.96 4.63
C GLY A 24 17.90 4.82 3.41
N ASP A 25 18.11 4.31 2.20
CA ASP A 25 17.83 5.03 0.96
C ASP A 25 16.31 5.07 0.69
N TRP A 26 15.56 5.88 1.49
CA TRP A 26 14.11 6.04 1.28
C TRP A 26 13.82 6.75 -0.03
N GLY A 27 14.56 7.81 -0.35
CA GLY A 27 14.41 8.53 -1.59
C GLY A 27 15.04 9.93 -1.59
N ASN A 28 14.75 10.65 -2.65
CA ASN A 28 15.22 12.00 -2.92
C ASN A 28 14.05 13.03 -2.90
N ARG A 29 14.33 14.28 -3.27
CA ARG A 29 13.34 15.34 -3.33
C ARG A 29 12.17 15.01 -4.27
N GLN A 30 12.43 14.40 -5.43
CA GLN A 30 11.37 14.00 -6.37
C GLN A 30 10.46 12.96 -5.74
N THR A 31 11.02 11.99 -5.02
CA THR A 31 10.27 11.00 -4.24
C THR A 31 9.41 11.68 -3.17
N TYR A 32 9.99 12.62 -2.41
CA TYR A 32 9.27 13.38 -1.39
C TYR A 32 8.06 14.12 -1.97
N HIS A 33 8.25 14.85 -3.08
CA HIS A 33 7.17 15.58 -3.75
C HIS A 33 6.08 14.64 -4.24
N TRP A 34 6.45 13.52 -4.83
CA TRP A 34 5.48 12.54 -5.31
C TRP A 34 4.65 11.94 -4.18
N TYR A 35 5.25 11.63 -3.03
CA TYR A 35 4.53 11.08 -1.88
C TYR A 35 3.64 12.10 -1.18
N PHE A 36 4.11 13.32 -0.97
CA PHE A 36 3.49 14.26 -0.04
C PHE A 36 2.95 15.54 -0.68
N GLN A 37 3.38 15.91 -1.87
CA GLN A 37 3.05 17.21 -2.48
C GLN A 37 2.42 17.09 -3.88
N ARG A 38 2.26 15.90 -4.42
CA ARG A 38 1.58 15.74 -5.71
C ARG A 38 0.12 16.15 -5.58
N LYS A 39 -0.36 16.90 -6.58
CA LYS A 39 -1.77 17.24 -6.65
C LYS A 39 -2.57 16.02 -7.13
N THR A 40 -3.58 15.68 -6.35
CA THR A 40 -4.52 14.59 -6.62
C THR A 40 -5.94 15.11 -6.49
N ALA A 41 -6.93 14.27 -6.76
CA ALA A 41 -8.34 14.59 -6.50
C ALA A 41 -8.71 14.54 -5.00
N TYR A 42 -7.76 14.22 -4.14
CA TYR A 42 -7.93 14.11 -2.69
C TYR A 42 -7.38 15.33 -1.97
N PRO A 43 -7.70 15.50 -0.67
CA PRO A 43 -7.04 16.51 0.16
C PRO A 43 -5.51 16.40 0.09
N ASP A 44 -4.84 17.52 0.23
CA ASP A 44 -3.38 17.54 0.36
C ASP A 44 -2.95 16.70 1.57
N ALA A 45 -1.78 16.09 1.50
CA ALA A 45 -1.24 15.32 2.62
C ALA A 45 -0.98 16.22 3.83
N ASP A 46 -1.27 15.72 5.02
CA ASP A 46 -0.92 16.38 6.27
C ASP A 46 0.40 15.82 6.81
N LEU A 47 1.39 16.68 7.00
CA LEU A 47 2.66 16.34 7.62
C LEU A 47 2.60 16.62 9.12
N MET A 48 3.09 15.67 9.91
CA MET A 48 3.22 15.77 11.37
C MET A 48 4.68 15.71 11.76
N VAL A 49 5.10 16.63 12.61
CA VAL A 49 6.42 16.65 13.22
C VAL A 49 6.29 16.78 14.73
N LEU A 50 6.92 15.86 15.46
CA LEU A 50 6.98 15.90 16.90
C LEU A 50 8.39 16.30 17.35
N ARG A 51 8.44 17.24 18.28
CA ARG A 51 9.66 17.70 18.93
C ARG A 51 9.64 17.37 20.41
N LYS A 52 10.82 17.10 20.98
CA LYS A 52 11.02 16.98 22.43
C LYS A 52 12.09 18.00 22.84
N ASN A 53 11.71 18.97 23.70
CA ASN A 53 12.56 20.08 24.11
C ASN A 53 13.20 20.78 22.87
N ASP A 54 12.35 21.14 21.91
CA ASP A 54 12.68 21.77 20.62
C ASP A 54 13.50 20.92 19.65
N GLU A 55 13.93 19.72 20.06
CA GLU A 55 14.64 18.80 19.20
C GLU A 55 13.67 17.90 18.42
N LEU A 56 13.93 17.75 17.13
CA LEU A 56 13.16 16.88 16.24
C LEU A 56 13.24 15.43 16.70
N ALA A 57 12.10 14.79 16.93
CA ALA A 57 12.04 13.45 17.54
C ALA A 57 11.38 12.41 16.63
N ALA A 58 10.26 12.75 16.01
CA ALA A 58 9.50 11.85 15.18
C ALA A 58 8.68 12.61 14.13
N GLY A 59 8.21 11.92 13.12
CA GLY A 59 7.31 12.49 12.12
C GLY A 59 6.59 11.42 11.31
N SER A 60 5.57 11.85 10.62
CA SER A 60 4.75 11.05 9.71
C SER A 60 4.02 11.96 8.73
N ALA A 61 3.47 11.37 7.69
CA ALA A 61 2.48 12.03 6.87
C ALA A 61 1.21 11.18 6.79
N ILE A 62 0.07 11.83 6.61
CA ILE A 62 -1.18 11.21 6.22
C ILE A 62 -1.46 11.64 4.79
N THR A 63 -1.55 10.67 3.89
CA THR A 63 -2.03 10.86 2.53
C THR A 63 -3.47 10.33 2.43
N TYR A 64 -4.32 11.04 1.69
CA TYR A 64 -5.73 10.68 1.60
C TYR A 64 -6.01 9.94 0.30
N ARG A 65 -6.83 8.90 0.38
CA ARG A 65 -7.22 8.06 -0.74
C ARG A 65 -8.67 7.62 -0.60
N LYS A 66 -9.19 7.00 -1.64
CA LYS A 66 -10.50 6.33 -1.60
C LYS A 66 -10.33 4.83 -1.66
N ILE A 67 -11.22 4.13 -0.96
CA ILE A 67 -11.38 2.68 -1.09
C ILE A 67 -12.83 2.37 -1.47
N SER A 68 -13.02 1.33 -2.28
CA SER A 68 -14.32 0.69 -2.45
C SER A 68 -14.51 -0.34 -1.36
N LEU A 69 -15.68 -0.30 -0.74
CA LEU A 69 -16.16 -1.32 0.17
C LEU A 69 -16.74 -2.50 -0.64
N PRO A 70 -16.97 -3.68 -0.04
CA PRO A 70 -17.53 -4.83 -0.77
C PRO A 70 -18.91 -4.61 -1.40
N ASN A 71 -19.69 -3.67 -0.86
CA ASN A 71 -20.96 -3.22 -1.44
C ASN A 71 -20.79 -2.13 -2.53
N GLU A 72 -19.56 -1.92 -3.01
CA GLU A 72 -19.13 -0.92 -3.99
C GLU A 72 -19.28 0.54 -3.55
N ALA A 73 -19.74 0.81 -2.34
CA ALA A 73 -19.71 2.16 -1.79
C ALA A 73 -18.25 2.63 -1.61
N VAL A 74 -18.02 3.92 -1.82
CA VAL A 74 -16.69 4.51 -1.78
C VAL A 74 -16.55 5.41 -0.55
N VAL A 75 -15.51 5.17 0.25
CA VAL A 75 -15.18 5.97 1.42
C VAL A 75 -13.75 6.54 1.33
N THR A 76 -13.54 7.68 1.99
CA THR A 76 -12.20 8.26 2.13
C THR A 76 -11.45 7.55 3.25
N VAL A 77 -10.14 7.37 3.09
CA VAL A 77 -9.24 6.83 4.10
C VAL A 77 -7.98 7.68 4.20
N GLY A 78 -7.39 7.75 5.38
CA GLY A 78 -6.04 8.26 5.58
C GLY A 78 -5.02 7.12 5.55
N ILE A 79 -3.89 7.31 4.89
CA ILE A 79 -2.79 6.34 4.86
C ILE A 79 -1.60 6.94 5.60
N MET A 80 -1.17 6.29 6.66
CA MET A 80 0.07 6.66 7.35
C MET A 80 1.27 6.33 6.46
N THR A 81 1.95 7.35 6.00
CA THR A 81 3.06 7.25 5.05
C THR A 81 4.34 7.84 5.63
N GLY A 82 5.45 7.12 5.51
CA GLY A 82 6.75 7.64 5.94
C GLY A 82 6.84 7.97 7.44
N SER A 83 6.28 7.13 8.30
CA SER A 83 6.32 7.34 9.76
C SER A 83 7.69 6.94 10.32
N TRP A 84 8.36 7.85 11.00
CA TRP A 84 9.69 7.65 11.54
C TRP A 84 9.81 8.16 12.98
N THR A 85 10.73 7.56 13.74
CA THR A 85 11.18 8.05 15.06
C THR A 85 12.70 7.93 15.08
N LEU A 86 13.39 9.03 15.36
CA LEU A 86 14.85 9.04 15.44
C LEU A 86 15.34 8.07 16.51
N PRO A 87 16.46 7.37 16.33
CA PRO A 87 16.91 6.28 17.20
C PRO A 87 16.92 6.65 18.68
N LYS A 88 17.42 7.83 19.05
CA LYS A 88 17.51 8.31 20.45
C LYS A 88 16.16 8.58 21.12
N PHE A 89 15.08 8.68 20.37
CA PHE A 89 13.74 8.94 20.87
C PHE A 89 12.81 7.72 20.81
N ARG A 90 13.32 6.57 20.35
CA ARG A 90 12.54 5.33 20.33
C ARG A 90 12.15 4.89 21.74
N GLY A 91 11.03 4.18 21.86
CA GLY A 91 10.51 3.70 23.16
C GLY A 91 9.85 4.76 24.03
N GLN A 92 9.72 6.01 23.56
CA GLN A 92 9.17 7.13 24.34
C GLN A 92 7.72 7.51 23.96
N GLY A 93 6.99 6.64 23.26
CA GLY A 93 5.57 6.84 22.94
C GLY A 93 5.27 7.74 21.75
N PHE A 94 6.27 8.25 21.03
CA PHE A 94 6.04 9.15 19.88
C PHE A 94 5.18 8.53 18.79
N PHE A 95 5.38 7.24 18.48
CA PHE A 95 4.60 6.59 17.44
C PHE A 95 3.11 6.42 17.83
N ALA A 96 2.81 6.21 19.11
CA ALA A 96 1.43 6.19 19.59
C ALA A 96 0.75 7.54 19.36
N ARG A 97 1.44 8.66 19.65
CA ARG A 97 0.91 10.01 19.37
C ARG A 97 0.72 10.26 17.88
N ILE A 98 1.60 9.73 17.03
CA ILE A 98 1.43 9.78 15.56
C ILE A 98 0.14 9.05 15.16
N ILE A 99 -0.13 7.87 15.72
CA ILE A 99 -1.37 7.12 15.43
C ILE A 99 -2.60 7.93 15.86
N GLU A 100 -2.63 8.44 17.09
CA GLU A 100 -3.74 9.26 17.63
C GLU A 100 -4.01 10.46 16.73
N GLU A 101 -2.98 11.19 16.35
CA GLU A 101 -3.09 12.36 15.49
C GLU A 101 -3.53 11.99 14.07
N SER A 102 -3.07 10.84 13.55
CA SER A 102 -3.51 10.33 12.25
C SER A 102 -5.01 10.03 12.22
N ILE A 103 -5.55 9.47 13.31
CA ILE A 103 -6.99 9.23 13.47
C ILE A 103 -7.73 10.57 13.45
N ARG A 104 -7.30 11.54 14.28
CA ARG A 104 -7.93 12.86 14.37
C ARG A 104 -7.96 13.58 13.01
N LEU A 105 -6.80 13.67 12.33
CA LEU A 105 -6.70 14.35 11.03
C LEU A 105 -7.55 13.67 9.96
N THR A 106 -7.61 12.34 9.98
CA THR A 106 -8.43 11.59 9.04
C THR A 106 -9.92 11.83 9.30
N ALA A 107 -10.35 11.84 10.55
CA ALA A 107 -11.73 12.16 10.94
C ALA A 107 -12.15 13.56 10.53
N GLU A 108 -11.27 14.57 10.69
CA GLU A 108 -11.52 15.96 10.24
C GLU A 108 -11.76 16.07 8.72
N LYS A 109 -11.14 15.18 7.94
CA LYS A 109 -11.38 15.06 6.50
C LYS A 109 -12.56 14.13 6.17
N LYS A 110 -13.36 13.73 7.17
CA LYS A 110 -14.45 12.75 7.05
C LYS A 110 -13.99 11.41 6.45
N GLY A 111 -12.76 11.04 6.74
CA GLY A 111 -12.18 9.76 6.35
C GLY A 111 -12.61 8.68 7.34
N ALA A 112 -13.10 7.55 6.82
CA ALA A 112 -13.64 6.45 7.62
C ALA A 112 -12.57 5.68 8.39
N LEU A 113 -11.41 5.45 7.76
CA LEU A 113 -10.34 4.60 8.30
C LEU A 113 -8.97 5.27 8.19
N VAL A 114 -8.09 4.95 9.14
CA VAL A 114 -6.64 5.11 8.98
C VAL A 114 -6.03 3.75 8.65
N LEU A 115 -5.25 3.71 7.59
CA LEU A 115 -4.53 2.53 7.12
C LEU A 115 -3.03 2.71 7.28
N GLY A 116 -2.31 1.61 7.33
CA GLY A 116 -0.86 1.58 7.25
C GLY A 116 -0.37 0.28 6.62
N PHE A 117 0.94 0.16 6.43
CA PHE A 117 1.56 -1.03 5.87
C PHE A 117 2.85 -1.32 6.61
N GLY A 118 3.04 -2.54 7.05
CA GLY A 118 4.22 -2.90 7.81
C GLY A 118 4.56 -4.37 7.75
N ARG A 119 5.74 -4.70 8.28
CA ARG A 119 6.15 -6.07 8.53
C ARG A 119 5.87 -6.41 9.99
N THR A 120 5.48 -7.66 10.27
CA THR A 120 5.12 -8.11 11.63
C THR A 120 6.30 -8.01 12.62
N GLU A 121 7.53 -8.03 12.12
CA GLU A 121 8.75 -7.85 12.92
C GLU A 121 9.00 -6.40 13.37
N ASN A 122 8.30 -5.42 12.75
CA ASN A 122 8.45 -4.02 13.10
C ASN A 122 7.76 -3.68 14.44
N SER A 123 8.36 -2.80 15.22
CA SER A 123 7.77 -2.32 16.49
C SER A 123 6.40 -1.65 16.29
N SER A 124 6.13 -1.11 15.10
CA SER A 124 4.84 -0.51 14.72
C SER A 124 3.68 -1.50 14.83
N PHE A 125 3.90 -2.80 14.58
CA PHE A 125 2.88 -3.85 14.73
C PHE A 125 2.23 -3.81 16.11
N ARG A 126 3.06 -3.81 17.17
CA ARG A 126 2.57 -3.77 18.56
C ARG A 126 1.85 -2.45 18.89
N GLN A 127 2.28 -1.34 18.30
CA GLN A 127 1.65 -0.03 18.56
C GLN A 127 0.28 0.06 17.89
N PHE A 128 0.13 -0.44 16.67
CA PHE A 128 -1.18 -0.55 16.03
C PHE A 128 -2.13 -1.48 16.80
N ALA A 129 -1.64 -2.64 17.25
CA ALA A 129 -2.42 -3.56 18.08
C ALA A 129 -2.90 -2.88 19.39
N LYS A 130 -2.01 -2.12 20.07
CA LYS A 130 -2.36 -1.36 21.28
C LYS A 130 -3.37 -0.24 21.02
N ALA A 131 -3.33 0.35 19.84
CA ALA A 131 -4.29 1.37 19.42
C ALA A 131 -5.66 0.78 19.01
N GLY A 132 -5.83 -0.54 19.07
CA GLY A 132 -7.10 -1.20 18.72
C GLY A 132 -7.30 -1.42 17.21
N ALA A 133 -6.22 -1.38 16.42
CA ALA A 133 -6.32 -1.65 14.98
C ALA A 133 -6.75 -3.08 14.70
N ALA A 134 -7.65 -3.26 13.73
CA ALA A 134 -7.79 -4.54 13.04
C ALA A 134 -6.53 -4.79 12.21
N LEU A 135 -5.91 -5.95 12.37
CA LEU A 135 -4.63 -6.29 11.75
C LEU A 135 -4.85 -7.41 10.72
N PHE A 136 -4.79 -7.06 9.44
CA PHE A 136 -4.96 -8.03 8.36
C PHE A 136 -3.61 -8.57 7.91
N PRO A 137 -3.44 -9.91 7.79
CA PRO A 137 -2.20 -10.50 7.35
C PRO A 137 -1.91 -10.13 5.90
N THR A 138 -0.66 -9.83 5.61
CA THR A 138 -0.18 -9.54 4.25
C THR A 138 1.15 -10.24 4.01
N THR A 139 1.59 -10.27 2.77
CA THR A 139 2.80 -10.99 2.39
C THR A 139 3.68 -10.14 1.50
N TYR A 140 4.97 -10.11 1.80
CA TYR A 140 6.03 -9.64 0.93
C TYR A 140 6.69 -10.84 0.28
N LEU A 141 6.66 -10.89 -1.06
CA LEU A 141 7.29 -11.93 -1.86
C LEU A 141 8.51 -11.33 -2.57
N PHE A 142 9.60 -12.09 -2.63
CA PHE A 142 10.84 -11.62 -3.27
C PHE A 142 11.68 -12.78 -3.77
N SER A 143 12.39 -12.58 -4.89
CA SER A 143 13.37 -13.57 -5.34
C SER A 143 14.60 -13.58 -4.44
N THR A 144 15.05 -14.79 -4.14
CA THR A 144 16.29 -15.09 -3.42
C THR A 144 17.39 -15.50 -4.42
N PRO A 145 18.65 -15.64 -4.01
CA PRO A 145 19.69 -16.18 -4.89
C PRO A 145 19.39 -17.59 -5.43
N GLU A 146 18.58 -18.36 -4.70
CA GLU A 146 18.20 -19.73 -5.05
C GLU A 146 16.97 -19.79 -5.97
N THR A 147 16.25 -18.67 -6.14
CA THR A 147 15.07 -18.60 -7.00
C THR A 147 15.47 -18.79 -8.47
N LYS A 148 14.84 -19.77 -9.12
CA LYS A 148 15.15 -20.15 -10.49
C LYS A 148 14.06 -19.71 -11.46
N PRO A 149 14.39 -19.49 -12.74
CA PRO A 149 13.39 -19.33 -13.79
C PRO A 149 12.43 -20.52 -13.84
N GLN A 150 11.20 -20.27 -14.18
CA GLN A 150 10.12 -21.24 -14.28
C GLN A 150 9.81 -21.58 -15.74
N ALA A 151 9.29 -22.77 -15.99
CA ALA A 151 8.71 -23.06 -17.30
C ALA A 151 7.44 -22.22 -17.48
N VAL A 152 7.43 -21.35 -18.49
CA VAL A 152 6.28 -20.51 -18.83
C VAL A 152 5.94 -20.66 -20.31
N ALA A 153 4.64 -20.61 -20.59
CA ALA A 153 4.14 -20.75 -21.94
C ALA A 153 4.24 -19.43 -22.75
N SER A 154 4.43 -18.30 -22.09
CA SER A 154 4.46 -16.98 -22.72
C SER A 154 5.51 -16.07 -22.08
N LYS A 155 6.10 -15.18 -22.91
CA LYS A 155 7.00 -14.12 -22.46
C LYS A 155 6.25 -12.81 -22.34
N LEU A 156 6.62 -12.03 -21.33
CA LEU A 156 6.12 -10.66 -21.17
C LEU A 156 6.72 -9.75 -22.26
N LYS A 157 5.88 -8.90 -22.80
CA LYS A 157 6.24 -7.82 -23.72
C LYS A 157 6.05 -6.49 -23.03
N ARG A 158 6.93 -5.55 -23.33
CA ARG A 158 6.77 -4.16 -22.90
C ARG A 158 5.72 -3.48 -23.79
N GLU A 159 4.75 -2.86 -23.13
CA GLU A 159 3.72 -2.05 -23.76
C GLU A 159 4.13 -0.57 -23.73
N GLU A 160 3.65 0.19 -24.71
CA GLU A 160 3.76 1.64 -24.68
C GLU A 160 2.86 2.22 -23.57
N LYS A 161 3.31 3.30 -22.96
CA LYS A 161 2.50 4.07 -21.98
C LYS A 161 1.49 4.96 -22.70
N SER A 162 0.75 4.40 -23.62
CA SER A 162 -0.27 5.09 -24.41
C SER A 162 -1.61 5.13 -23.65
N GLU A 163 -2.44 6.12 -23.96
CA GLU A 163 -3.75 6.30 -23.35
C GLU A 163 -4.64 5.04 -23.44
N PRO A 164 -4.75 4.34 -24.59
CA PRO A 164 -5.54 3.10 -24.68
C PRO A 164 -5.04 1.99 -23.73
N VAL A 165 -3.71 1.83 -23.60
CA VAL A 165 -3.13 0.82 -22.70
C VAL A 165 -3.38 1.17 -21.25
N ILE A 166 -3.25 2.45 -20.88
CA ILE A 166 -3.53 2.94 -19.53
C ILE A 166 -5.01 2.74 -19.19
N LYS A 167 -5.90 3.08 -20.11
CA LYS A 167 -7.35 2.89 -19.95
C LYS A 167 -7.70 1.41 -19.75
N LYS A 168 -7.14 0.51 -20.55
CA LYS A 168 -7.32 -0.94 -20.40
C LYS A 168 -6.88 -1.46 -19.03
N LEU A 169 -5.73 -1.00 -18.52
CA LEU A 169 -5.24 -1.35 -17.17
C LEU A 169 -6.19 -0.85 -16.08
N PHE A 170 -6.63 0.41 -16.19
CA PHE A 170 -7.55 1.02 -15.25
C PHE A 170 -8.90 0.29 -15.22
N GLU A 171 -9.49 0.01 -16.39
CA GLU A 171 -10.76 -0.74 -16.49
C GLU A 171 -10.64 -2.12 -15.88
N ARG A 172 -9.53 -2.82 -16.14
CA ARG A 172 -9.32 -4.14 -15.58
C ARG A 172 -9.09 -4.12 -14.06
N LEU A 173 -8.34 -3.15 -13.55
CA LEU A 173 -8.21 -2.96 -12.10
C LEU A 173 -9.56 -2.65 -11.46
N SER A 174 -10.38 -1.82 -12.10
CA SER A 174 -11.69 -1.42 -11.57
C SER A 174 -12.67 -2.58 -11.48
N THR A 175 -12.52 -3.61 -12.31
CA THR A 175 -13.36 -4.82 -12.29
C THR A 175 -12.75 -5.96 -11.48
N SER A 176 -11.45 -5.90 -11.16
CA SER A 176 -10.78 -6.90 -10.32
C SER A 176 -11.10 -6.65 -8.85
N GLY A 177 -11.25 -7.74 -8.09
CA GLY A 177 -11.47 -7.65 -6.64
C GLY A 177 -12.81 -7.03 -6.24
N VAL A 178 -13.83 -7.13 -7.10
CA VAL A 178 -15.22 -6.82 -6.72
C VAL A 178 -15.62 -7.72 -5.55
N GLY A 179 -16.26 -7.14 -4.52
CA GLY A 179 -16.57 -7.84 -3.28
C GLY A 179 -15.45 -7.81 -2.24
N PHE A 180 -14.29 -7.19 -2.56
CA PHE A 180 -13.20 -6.95 -1.62
C PHE A 180 -13.05 -5.46 -1.30
N LEU A 181 -12.42 -5.18 -0.17
CA LEU A 181 -11.90 -3.85 0.13
C LEU A 181 -10.71 -3.57 -0.80
N ARG A 182 -10.79 -2.53 -1.62
CA ARG A 182 -9.74 -2.17 -2.59
C ARG A 182 -9.61 -0.67 -2.76
N PHE A 183 -8.44 -0.21 -3.19
CA PHE A 183 -8.29 1.20 -3.55
C PHE A 183 -9.12 1.53 -4.78
N ALA A 184 -9.84 2.66 -4.70
CA ALA A 184 -10.68 3.18 -5.77
C ALA A 184 -9.97 4.35 -6.46
N TYR A 185 -10.02 4.35 -7.78
CA TYR A 185 -9.50 5.41 -8.64
C TYR A 185 -10.66 5.98 -9.45
N SER A 186 -10.84 7.29 -9.44
CA SER A 186 -11.95 7.95 -10.12
C SER A 186 -11.75 8.09 -11.63
N SER A 187 -10.52 7.93 -12.10
CA SER A 187 -10.17 8.08 -13.51
C SER A 187 -8.87 7.36 -13.87
N ALA A 188 -8.68 7.10 -15.17
CA ALA A 188 -7.44 6.58 -15.70
C ALA A 188 -6.25 7.53 -15.44
N GLN A 189 -6.49 8.84 -15.35
CA GLN A 189 -5.45 9.83 -15.01
C GLN A 189 -4.97 9.67 -13.57
N GLU A 190 -5.89 9.49 -12.62
CA GLU A 190 -5.56 9.24 -11.22
C GLU A 190 -4.82 7.91 -11.04
N PHE A 191 -5.31 6.85 -11.70
CA PHE A 191 -4.63 5.56 -11.76
C PHE A 191 -3.20 5.71 -12.31
N SER A 192 -3.03 6.42 -13.43
CA SER A 192 -1.73 6.66 -14.06
C SER A 192 -0.77 7.42 -13.14
N ALA A 193 -1.26 8.44 -12.44
CA ALA A 193 -0.46 9.20 -11.46
C ALA A 193 0.03 8.30 -10.31
N GLN A 194 -0.75 7.28 -9.93
CA GLN A 194 -0.41 6.37 -8.84
C GLN A 194 0.56 5.27 -9.27
N PHE A 195 0.36 4.67 -10.44
CA PHE A 195 1.08 3.46 -10.84
C PHE A 195 2.15 3.70 -11.90
N ILE A 196 1.97 4.69 -12.78
CA ILE A 196 2.82 4.89 -13.96
C ILE A 196 3.77 6.07 -13.79
N HIS A 197 3.26 7.22 -13.32
CA HIS A 197 4.04 8.45 -13.15
C HIS A 197 4.69 8.51 -11.75
N ARG A 198 5.38 7.43 -11.39
CA ARG A 198 6.14 7.33 -10.14
C ARG A 198 7.53 7.92 -10.31
N PRO A 199 8.25 8.24 -9.20
CA PRO A 199 9.62 8.75 -9.26
C PRO A 199 10.62 7.81 -9.95
N GLY A 200 10.38 6.49 -9.85
CA GLY A 200 11.19 5.47 -10.50
C GLY A 200 10.79 5.21 -11.95
N GLU A 201 11.66 4.57 -12.71
CA GLU A 201 11.32 4.09 -14.05
C GLU A 201 10.28 2.98 -13.94
N THR A 202 9.14 3.17 -14.60
CA THR A 202 8.06 2.17 -14.66
C THR A 202 7.96 1.56 -16.06
N GLU A 203 7.55 0.29 -16.12
CA GLU A 203 7.23 -0.43 -17.36
C GLU A 203 5.86 -1.07 -17.23
N ILE A 204 5.07 -1.01 -18.30
CA ILE A 204 3.84 -1.78 -18.44
C ILE A 204 4.21 -3.05 -19.20
N LEU A 205 3.83 -4.19 -18.66
CA LEU A 205 4.13 -5.50 -19.22
C LEU A 205 2.85 -6.29 -19.47
N SER A 206 2.80 -6.98 -20.59
CA SER A 206 1.70 -7.89 -20.95
C SER A 206 2.22 -9.16 -21.61
N ASP A 207 1.37 -10.19 -21.67
CA ASP A 207 1.63 -11.37 -22.48
C ASP A 207 0.45 -11.75 -23.38
N SER A 208 0.63 -12.80 -24.20
CA SER A 208 -0.42 -13.29 -25.10
C SER A 208 -1.60 -13.96 -24.41
N TYR A 209 -1.48 -14.32 -23.13
CA TYR A 209 -2.57 -14.87 -22.31
C TYR A 209 -3.41 -13.79 -21.64
N GLY A 210 -2.99 -12.53 -21.76
CA GLY A 210 -3.70 -11.40 -21.16
C GLY A 210 -3.27 -11.09 -19.74
N ASN A 211 -2.17 -11.64 -19.24
CA ASN A 211 -1.56 -11.17 -18.00
C ASN A 211 -1.05 -9.74 -18.19
N LEU A 212 -1.31 -8.89 -17.20
CA LEU A 212 -0.95 -7.48 -17.22
C LEU A 212 -0.28 -7.09 -15.89
N GLY A 213 0.67 -6.18 -15.95
CA GLY A 213 1.24 -5.63 -14.73
C GLY A 213 2.09 -4.38 -14.98
N ILE A 214 2.42 -3.71 -13.89
CA ILE A 214 3.30 -2.55 -13.88
C ILE A 214 4.46 -2.85 -12.94
N VAL A 215 5.65 -2.69 -13.46
CA VAL A 215 6.91 -2.87 -12.75
C VAL A 215 7.58 -1.51 -12.59
N GLU A 216 8.04 -1.19 -11.39
CA GLU A 216 8.94 -0.07 -11.11
C GLU A 216 10.36 -0.61 -10.88
N LYS A 217 11.34 -0.08 -11.60
CA LYS A 217 12.73 -0.45 -11.45
C LYS A 217 13.40 0.33 -10.32
N LYS A 218 13.93 -0.35 -9.33
CA LYS A 218 14.65 0.27 -8.21
C LYS A 218 15.86 -0.58 -7.82
N ALA A 219 17.06 -0.01 -7.83
CA ALA A 219 18.29 -0.60 -7.26
C ALA A 219 18.43 -2.13 -7.44
N GLY A 220 18.47 -2.63 -8.70
CA GLY A 220 18.60 -4.06 -9.01
C GLY A 220 17.34 -4.90 -8.75
N THR A 221 16.22 -4.29 -8.43
CA THR A 221 14.94 -4.96 -8.13
C THR A 221 13.84 -4.43 -9.05
N ASN A 222 13.00 -5.31 -9.52
CA ASN A 222 11.72 -5.03 -10.15
C ASN A 222 10.64 -5.10 -9.08
N LEU A 223 10.06 -3.95 -8.73
CA LEU A 223 8.92 -3.87 -7.83
C LEU A 223 7.65 -4.04 -8.66
N LEU A 224 6.96 -5.17 -8.53
CA LEU A 224 5.69 -5.41 -9.21
C LEU A 224 4.60 -4.59 -8.50
N GLN A 225 4.33 -3.41 -9.03
CA GLN A 225 3.42 -2.42 -8.45
C GLN A 225 1.96 -2.77 -8.69
N LEU A 226 1.66 -3.32 -9.86
CA LEU A 226 0.34 -3.81 -10.24
C LEU A 226 0.48 -5.22 -10.80
N PHE A 227 -0.37 -6.14 -10.34
CA PHE A 227 -0.41 -7.53 -10.75
C PHE A 227 -1.84 -7.92 -11.09
N LEU A 228 -2.11 -8.15 -12.37
CA LEU A 228 -3.42 -8.51 -12.92
C LEU A 228 -3.28 -9.79 -13.74
N PRO A 229 -3.44 -10.97 -13.14
CA PRO A 229 -3.41 -12.24 -13.85
C PRO A 229 -4.59 -12.34 -14.83
N SER A 230 -4.46 -13.13 -15.89
CA SER A 230 -5.52 -13.34 -16.88
C SER A 230 -6.76 -14.04 -16.31
N ALA A 231 -6.55 -14.89 -15.32
CA ALA A 231 -7.58 -15.53 -14.52
C ALA A 231 -7.21 -15.46 -13.04
N ASP A 232 -8.21 -15.37 -12.18
CA ASP A 232 -8.06 -15.28 -10.72
C ASP A 232 -8.06 -16.67 -10.04
N ASP A 233 -7.81 -17.73 -10.79
CA ASP A 233 -7.56 -19.08 -10.27
C ASP A 233 -6.05 -19.35 -10.05
N GLU A 234 -5.72 -20.45 -9.39
CA GLU A 234 -4.34 -20.81 -9.07
C GLU A 234 -3.48 -20.96 -10.33
N SER A 235 -4.03 -21.47 -11.43
CA SER A 235 -3.31 -21.66 -12.70
C SER A 235 -2.97 -20.32 -13.34
N GLY A 236 -3.94 -19.40 -13.42
CA GLY A 236 -3.74 -18.03 -13.95
C GLY A 236 -2.75 -17.22 -13.13
N ILE A 237 -2.87 -17.28 -11.80
CA ILE A 237 -1.93 -16.62 -10.89
C ILE A 237 -0.52 -17.20 -11.04
N THR A 238 -0.39 -18.54 -11.14
CA THR A 238 0.90 -19.22 -11.29
C THR A 238 1.57 -18.82 -12.61
N SER A 239 0.84 -18.88 -13.71
CA SER A 239 1.33 -18.49 -15.03
C SER A 239 1.80 -17.03 -15.06
N ALA A 240 0.98 -16.13 -14.54
CA ALA A 240 1.29 -14.71 -14.49
C ALA A 240 2.52 -14.42 -13.63
N LEU A 241 2.55 -14.93 -12.38
CA LEU A 241 3.64 -14.66 -11.46
C LEU A 241 4.96 -15.26 -11.94
N ALA A 242 4.94 -16.46 -12.54
CA ALA A 242 6.09 -17.07 -13.16
C ALA A 242 6.64 -16.23 -14.33
N ALA A 243 5.76 -15.65 -15.16
CA ALA A 243 6.17 -14.77 -16.27
C ALA A 243 6.86 -13.50 -15.75
N PHE A 244 6.32 -12.82 -14.70
CA PHE A 244 6.97 -11.65 -14.09
C PHE A 244 8.29 -12.00 -13.40
N LEU A 245 8.37 -13.18 -12.78
CA LEU A 245 9.60 -13.68 -12.19
C LEU A 245 10.67 -13.88 -13.24
N ASN A 246 10.37 -14.60 -14.32
CA ASN A 246 11.31 -14.85 -15.40
C ASN A 246 11.78 -13.55 -16.07
N HIS A 247 10.84 -12.66 -16.38
CA HIS A 247 11.19 -11.34 -16.93
C HIS A 247 12.19 -10.59 -16.03
N SER A 248 12.01 -10.67 -14.72
CA SER A 248 12.93 -10.02 -13.77
C SER A 248 14.31 -10.69 -13.80
N LEU A 249 14.37 -12.02 -13.72
CA LEU A 249 15.61 -12.78 -13.69
C LEU A 249 16.39 -12.68 -15.01
N GLU A 250 15.72 -12.75 -16.16
CA GLU A 250 16.32 -12.58 -17.50
C GLU A 250 16.98 -11.19 -17.65
N ASN A 251 16.47 -10.18 -16.97
CA ASN A 251 17.05 -8.83 -16.93
C ASN A 251 18.05 -8.62 -15.78
N GLY A 252 18.51 -9.69 -15.13
CA GLY A 252 19.47 -9.63 -14.01
C GLY A 252 18.93 -8.92 -12.76
N ARG A 253 17.62 -8.89 -12.57
CA ARG A 253 16.95 -8.16 -11.48
C ARG A 253 16.20 -9.12 -10.55
N LYS A 254 16.05 -8.72 -9.31
CA LYS A 254 15.19 -9.42 -8.34
C LYS A 254 13.73 -9.01 -8.56
N LEU A 255 12.79 -9.93 -8.38
CA LEU A 255 11.37 -9.61 -8.29
C LEU A 255 11.02 -9.31 -6.82
N PHE A 256 10.16 -8.33 -6.61
CA PHE A 256 9.55 -8.03 -5.32
C PHE A 256 8.09 -7.62 -5.52
N LEU A 257 7.19 -8.19 -4.72
CA LEU A 257 5.80 -7.73 -4.65
C LEU A 257 5.25 -7.83 -3.24
N TYR A 258 4.23 -7.03 -2.99
CA TYR A 258 3.38 -7.08 -1.81
C TYR A 258 1.99 -7.57 -2.23
N SER A 259 1.39 -8.41 -1.42
CA SER A 259 0.03 -8.88 -1.65
C SER A 259 -0.73 -9.04 -0.33
N THR A 260 -2.01 -8.76 -0.37
CA THR A 260 -2.98 -9.10 0.67
C THR A 260 -3.65 -10.45 0.39
N ARG A 261 -3.46 -11.02 -0.79
CA ARG A 261 -4.06 -12.27 -1.26
C ARG A 261 -3.24 -13.48 -0.80
N ALA A 262 -3.89 -14.40 -0.09
CA ALA A 262 -3.26 -15.64 0.40
C ALA A 262 -2.90 -16.62 -0.72
N ASP A 263 -3.71 -16.69 -1.79
CA ASP A 263 -3.45 -17.50 -2.99
C ASP A 263 -2.19 -17.03 -3.73
N VAL A 264 -2.02 -15.71 -3.94
CA VAL A 264 -0.80 -15.14 -4.52
C VAL A 264 0.43 -15.47 -3.66
N ALA A 265 0.28 -15.41 -2.33
CA ALA A 265 1.35 -15.78 -1.41
C ALA A 265 1.72 -17.26 -1.49
N GLN A 266 0.73 -18.15 -1.60
CA GLN A 266 0.95 -19.59 -1.74
C GLN A 266 1.61 -19.94 -3.07
N VAL A 267 1.13 -19.38 -4.17
CA VAL A 267 1.75 -19.54 -5.49
C VAL A 267 3.20 -19.03 -5.48
N GLY A 268 3.45 -17.85 -4.88
CA GLY A 268 4.81 -17.34 -4.75
C GLY A 268 5.76 -18.31 -4.03
N LYS A 269 5.31 -18.95 -2.94
CA LYS A 269 6.08 -19.99 -2.25
C LYS A 269 6.36 -21.19 -3.15
N ASN A 270 5.35 -21.66 -3.88
CA ASN A 270 5.47 -22.79 -4.81
C ASN A 270 6.47 -22.51 -5.93
N LEU A 271 6.59 -21.24 -6.36
CA LEU A 271 7.59 -20.77 -7.34
C LEU A 271 8.99 -20.52 -6.73
N GLY A 272 9.20 -20.79 -5.44
CA GLY A 272 10.48 -20.63 -4.76
C GLY A 272 10.81 -19.17 -4.39
N LEU A 273 9.82 -18.29 -4.30
CA LEU A 273 10.03 -16.94 -3.76
C LEU A 273 10.21 -16.98 -2.25
N GLY A 274 11.10 -16.14 -1.75
CA GLY A 274 11.20 -15.83 -0.34
C GLY A 274 9.95 -15.08 0.15
N VAL A 275 9.58 -15.31 1.41
CA VAL A 275 8.35 -14.78 2.00
C VAL A 275 8.67 -14.07 3.31
N LYS A 276 8.13 -12.87 3.49
CA LYS A 276 8.08 -12.17 4.77
C LYS A 276 6.65 -11.80 5.13
N ALA A 277 6.28 -12.08 6.37
CA ALA A 277 4.98 -11.71 6.89
C ALA A 277 4.87 -10.20 7.06
N GLY A 278 3.74 -9.66 6.64
CA GLY A 278 3.37 -8.28 6.81
C GLY A 278 2.01 -8.14 7.45
N PHE A 279 1.59 -6.91 7.64
CA PHE A 279 0.25 -6.57 8.12
C PHE A 279 -0.23 -5.26 7.49
N LEU A 280 -1.53 -5.17 7.37
CA LEU A 280 -2.28 -3.96 7.04
C LEU A 280 -3.14 -3.63 8.26
N PRO A 281 -2.78 -2.60 9.05
CA PRO A 281 -3.63 -2.13 10.13
C PRO A 281 -4.73 -1.25 9.57
N ALA A 282 -5.93 -1.38 10.13
CA ALA A 282 -7.04 -0.48 9.90
C ALA A 282 -7.61 0.00 11.23
N LEU A 283 -7.65 1.31 11.42
CA LEU A 283 -8.23 1.97 12.59
C LEU A 283 -9.44 2.77 12.13
N ILE A 284 -10.53 2.71 12.87
CA ILE A 284 -11.70 3.56 12.63
C ILE A 284 -11.33 4.99 13.01
N ALA A 285 -11.45 5.92 12.04
CA ALA A 285 -11.24 7.34 12.25
C ALA A 285 -12.56 8.07 12.45
N ASP A 286 -13.53 7.84 11.56
CA ASP A 286 -14.88 8.36 11.68
C ASP A 286 -15.89 7.21 11.47
N GLU A 287 -16.48 6.76 12.58
CA GLU A 287 -17.45 5.69 12.58
C GLU A 287 -18.68 6.03 11.73
N SER A 288 -19.14 7.29 11.75
CA SER A 288 -20.30 7.70 10.99
C SER A 288 -20.10 7.57 9.49
N SER A 289 -18.94 7.96 9.00
CA SER A 289 -18.54 7.80 7.59
C SER A 289 -18.41 6.34 7.19
N LEU A 290 -17.88 5.48 8.07
CA LEU A 290 -17.77 4.04 7.80
C LEU A 290 -19.14 3.38 7.75
N ARG A 291 -20.00 3.64 8.73
CA ARG A 291 -21.38 3.13 8.78
C ARG A 291 -22.19 3.53 7.56
N LYS A 292 -22.16 4.82 7.22
CA LYS A 292 -22.82 5.31 5.99
C LYS A 292 -22.35 4.57 4.74
N GLY A 293 -21.04 4.34 4.63
CA GLY A 293 -20.48 3.57 3.51
C GLY A 293 -20.97 2.12 3.50
N LEU A 294 -21.05 1.48 4.65
CA LEU A 294 -21.49 0.09 4.79
C LEU A 294 -23.03 -0.08 4.69
N GLY A 295 -23.80 1.02 4.78
CA GLY A 295 -25.26 0.96 4.83
C GLY A 295 -25.78 0.39 6.17
N ILE A 296 -25.08 0.65 7.27
CA ILE A 296 -25.39 0.16 8.62
C ILE A 296 -25.91 1.33 9.47
N ASP A 297 -27.11 1.16 10.04
CA ASP A 297 -27.74 2.19 10.88
C ASP A 297 -27.33 2.08 12.37
N GLU A 298 -26.98 0.90 12.83
CA GLU A 298 -26.59 0.67 14.24
C GLU A 298 -25.14 1.07 14.53
N PRO A 299 -24.84 1.54 15.77
CA PRO A 299 -23.47 1.83 16.18
C PRO A 299 -22.53 0.62 16.02
N LEU A 300 -21.34 0.87 15.49
CA LEU A 300 -20.30 -0.15 15.46
C LEU A 300 -19.79 -0.36 16.88
N THR A 301 -19.91 -1.57 17.41
CA THR A 301 -19.28 -1.85 18.70
C THR A 301 -17.77 -1.96 18.50
N THR A 302 -16.99 -1.30 19.34
CA THR A 302 -15.51 -1.26 19.27
C THR A 302 -14.83 -2.65 19.36
N LYS A 303 -15.60 -3.69 19.67
CA LYS A 303 -15.17 -5.10 19.68
C LYS A 303 -15.41 -5.81 18.36
N ASP A 304 -16.18 -5.24 17.45
CA ASP A 304 -16.47 -5.85 16.17
C ASP A 304 -15.37 -5.55 15.14
N SER A 305 -14.16 -6.03 15.39
CA SER A 305 -13.21 -6.33 14.32
C SER A 305 -13.84 -7.21 13.22
N SER A 306 -14.96 -7.86 13.51
CA SER A 306 -15.83 -8.56 12.55
C SER A 306 -16.47 -7.64 11.50
N LEU A 307 -16.57 -6.33 11.73
CA LEU A 307 -17.11 -5.38 10.74
C LEU A 307 -16.14 -5.08 9.59
N LEU A 308 -14.86 -5.22 9.85
CA LEU A 308 -13.84 -5.24 8.79
C LEU A 308 -13.60 -6.66 8.29
N ALA A 309 -14.05 -7.68 9.01
CA ALA A 309 -14.24 -9.05 8.58
C ALA A 309 -15.67 -9.20 8.03
N LEU A 310 -15.92 -8.59 6.86
CA LEU A 310 -17.20 -8.66 6.17
C LEU A 310 -17.66 -10.10 5.90
N PRO A 311 -18.99 -10.36 5.80
CA PRO A 311 -19.53 -11.70 5.83
C PRO A 311 -18.90 -12.58 4.76
N ALA A 312 -18.30 -13.66 5.24
CA ALA A 312 -18.03 -14.93 4.59
C ALA A 312 -18.07 -14.96 3.05
N THR A 313 -17.08 -14.39 2.42
CA THR A 313 -16.59 -14.96 1.17
C THR A 313 -15.61 -16.10 1.53
N PRO A 314 -15.41 -17.15 0.69
CA PRO A 314 -14.52 -18.28 0.99
C PRO A 314 -13.05 -17.91 1.28
N TRP A 315 -12.67 -16.69 1.18
CA TRP A 315 -11.37 -16.07 1.44
C TRP A 315 -11.21 -15.65 2.92
N HIS A 316 -11.54 -16.51 3.82
CA HIS A 316 -11.70 -16.30 5.28
C HIS A 316 -10.58 -15.59 6.05
N LEU A 317 -9.55 -15.07 5.43
CA LEU A 317 -8.39 -14.52 6.13
C LEU A 317 -8.04 -13.06 5.81
N ASN A 318 -8.48 -12.52 4.69
CA ASN A 318 -8.20 -11.11 4.37
C ASN A 318 -9.19 -10.54 3.33
N PRO A 319 -10.07 -9.60 3.73
CA PRO A 319 -11.04 -8.99 2.83
C PRO A 319 -10.42 -7.94 1.88
N TRP A 320 -9.11 -7.73 1.92
CA TRP A 320 -8.42 -6.71 1.17
C TRP A 320 -7.82 -7.25 -0.13
N ASN A 321 -8.01 -6.53 -1.23
CA ASN A 321 -7.28 -6.71 -2.48
C ASN A 321 -6.44 -5.44 -2.75
N VAL A 322 -5.18 -5.47 -2.31
CA VAL A 322 -4.26 -4.32 -2.36
C VAL A 322 -3.00 -4.70 -3.12
N HIS A 323 -2.64 -3.90 -4.10
CA HIS A 323 -1.41 -4.04 -4.87
C HIS A 323 -0.24 -3.28 -4.25
N SER A 324 0.99 -3.64 -4.62
CA SER A 324 2.20 -2.98 -4.12
C SER A 324 2.18 -1.47 -4.33
N GLY A 325 1.65 -1.00 -5.47
CA GLY A 325 1.55 0.41 -5.82
C GLY A 325 0.55 1.21 -4.99
N ASP A 326 -0.42 0.54 -4.36
CA ASP A 326 -1.44 1.20 -3.54
C ASP A 326 -0.88 1.73 -2.21
N ARG A 327 0.28 1.22 -1.77
CA ARG A 327 0.89 1.56 -0.48
C ARG A 327 1.52 2.95 -0.41
N ALA A 328 1.49 3.69 -1.48
CA ALA A 328 2.13 5.00 -1.58
C ALA A 328 1.16 6.17 -1.50
#